data_8e657af4ef5cf106fe3fb0b876cffc65
#
_entry.id   8e657af4ef5cf106fe3fb0b876cffc65
#
_cell.length_a   1.000
_cell.length_b   1.000
_cell.length_c   1.000
_cell.angle_alpha   90.00
_cell.angle_beta   90.00
_cell.angle_gamma   90.00
#
_symmetry.space_group_name_H-M   'P 1'
#
loop_
_entity.id
_entity.type
_entity.pdbx_description
1 polymer ?
#
loop_
_entity_poly.entity_id
_entity_poly.type
_entity_poly.pdbx_seq_one_letter_code
_entity_poly.pdbx_strand_id
1 'polypeptide(L)'
;MDAANLTKSVIEKYGTNDPFIIAEKAGVRVVYESWYPTTIGEFEKDSETIRVNRRALENNKNAADLERIIVAHELGHYFALDLKLDRKDEEVFAREFAVELLRKDE
;
A
#
# COMPACT_ATOMS: atom_id res chain seq x y z
N MET A 1 -16.88 -4.25 6.19
CA MET A 1 -16.36 -2.87 6.16
C MET A 1 -15.80 -2.59 4.78
N ASP A 2 -16.17 -1.48 4.17
CA ASP A 2 -15.65 -1.14 2.85
C ASP A 2 -14.31 -0.40 2.95
N ALA A 3 -13.65 -0.23 1.82
CA ALA A 3 -12.32 0.38 1.78
C ALA A 3 -12.34 1.83 2.25
N ALA A 4 -13.38 2.59 1.91
CA ALA A 4 -13.45 4.00 2.31
C ALA A 4 -13.54 4.15 3.82
N ASN A 5 -14.38 3.35 4.46
CA ASN A 5 -14.54 3.40 5.92
C ASN A 5 -13.28 2.90 6.63
N LEU A 6 -12.67 1.85 6.14
CA LEU A 6 -11.43 1.35 6.73
C LEU A 6 -10.30 2.35 6.59
N THR A 7 -10.18 2.98 5.42
CA THR A 7 -9.14 3.99 5.19
C THR A 7 -9.31 5.15 6.15
N LYS A 8 -10.53 5.61 6.36
CA LYS A 8 -10.81 6.68 7.31
C LYS A 8 -10.38 6.30 8.72
N SER A 9 -10.68 5.06 9.13
CA SER A 9 -10.26 4.56 10.45
C SER A 9 -8.74 4.50 10.57
N VAL A 10 -8.05 4.09 9.52
CA VAL A 10 -6.58 4.03 9.49
C VAL A 10 -6.00 5.43 9.65
N ILE A 11 -6.51 6.40 8.90
CA ILE A 11 -6.04 7.78 9.00
C ILE A 11 -6.23 8.32 10.42
N GLU A 12 -7.39 8.05 11.01
CA GLU A 12 -7.66 8.49 12.38
C GLU A 12 -6.72 7.82 13.39
N LYS A 13 -6.51 6.52 13.24
CA LYS A 13 -5.66 5.76 14.16
C LYS A 13 -4.22 6.22 14.13
N TYR A 14 -3.67 6.44 12.95
CA TYR A 14 -2.25 6.79 12.79
C TYR A 14 -1.98 8.28 12.71
N GLY A 15 -3.04 9.08 12.58
CA GLY A 15 -2.92 10.54 12.56
C GLY A 15 -2.30 11.09 11.28
N THR A 16 -2.33 10.34 10.19
CA THR A 16 -1.70 10.74 8.94
C THR A 16 -2.27 9.92 7.78
N ASN A 17 -2.14 10.46 6.57
CA ASN A 17 -2.44 9.70 5.35
C ASN A 17 -1.15 9.35 4.58
N ASP A 18 0.01 9.58 5.19
CA ASP A 18 1.29 9.25 4.55
C ASP A 18 1.52 7.74 4.67
N PRO A 19 1.56 7.00 3.55
CA PRO A 19 1.68 5.54 3.61
C PRO A 19 2.99 5.07 4.24
N PHE A 20 4.07 5.83 4.11
CA PHE A 20 5.35 5.46 4.72
C PHE A 20 5.30 5.56 6.23
N ILE A 21 4.67 6.61 6.75
CA ILE A 21 4.53 6.80 8.19
C ILE A 21 3.58 5.75 8.76
N ILE A 22 2.48 5.47 8.05
CA ILE A 22 1.54 4.43 8.47
C ILE A 22 2.25 3.08 8.56
N ALA A 23 3.02 2.72 7.53
CA ALA A 23 3.76 1.46 7.52
C ALA A 23 4.69 1.37 8.73
N GLU A 24 5.46 2.42 8.99
CA GLU A 24 6.38 2.46 10.12
C GLU A 24 5.65 2.26 11.44
N LYS A 25 4.56 2.99 11.66
CA LYS A 25 3.80 2.92 12.91
C LYS A 25 3.10 1.57 13.08
N ALA A 26 2.70 0.95 11.98
CA ALA A 26 2.04 -0.36 12.01
C ALA A 26 3.03 -1.51 12.14
N GLY A 27 4.34 -1.25 12.05
CA GLY A 27 5.35 -2.29 12.11
C GLY A 27 5.54 -3.03 10.80
N VAL A 28 5.11 -2.44 9.69
CA VAL A 28 5.27 -3.02 8.36
C VAL A 28 6.57 -2.48 7.75
N ARG A 29 7.46 -3.39 7.36
CA ARG A 29 8.72 -3.00 6.76
C ARG A 29 8.53 -2.66 5.29
N VAL A 30 9.25 -1.64 4.82
CA VAL A 30 9.27 -1.28 3.40
C VAL A 30 10.71 -1.46 2.92
N VAL A 31 10.92 -2.35 1.97
CA VAL A 31 12.25 -2.62 1.42
C VAL A 31 12.23 -2.44 -0.09
N TYR A 32 13.40 -2.16 -0.65
CA TYR A 32 13.56 -1.88 -2.07
C TYR A 32 14.47 -2.94 -2.67
N GLU A 33 13.94 -3.65 -3.66
CA GLU A 33 14.68 -4.71 -4.34
C GLU A 33 14.45 -4.59 -5.83
N SER A 34 15.30 -5.22 -6.62
CA SER A 34 15.18 -5.17 -8.08
C SER A 34 14.85 -6.56 -8.59
N TRP A 35 13.75 -6.66 -9.35
CA TRP A 35 13.39 -7.88 -10.05
C TRP A 35 12.77 -7.51 -11.38
N TYR A 36 12.57 -8.52 -12.23
CA TYR A 36 11.99 -8.30 -13.54
C TYR A 36 10.61 -7.63 -13.37
N PRO A 37 10.34 -6.51 -14.06
CA PRO A 37 9.18 -5.67 -13.73
C PRO A 37 7.83 -6.20 -14.22
N THR A 38 7.53 -7.46 -13.96
CA THR A 38 6.18 -7.99 -14.16
C THR A 38 5.24 -7.51 -13.06
N THR A 39 5.79 -7.17 -11.89
CA THR A 39 5.05 -6.53 -10.82
C THR A 39 5.86 -5.35 -10.29
N ILE A 40 5.16 -4.32 -9.81
CA ILE A 40 5.82 -3.11 -9.31
C ILE A 40 6.03 -3.13 -7.79
N GLY A 41 5.30 -3.99 -7.10
CA GLY A 41 5.44 -4.15 -5.66
C GLY A 41 4.76 -5.43 -5.22
N GLU A 42 5.02 -5.83 -3.99
CA GLU A 42 4.34 -6.98 -3.38
C GLU A 42 4.27 -6.81 -1.86
N PHE A 43 3.29 -7.47 -1.26
CA PHE A 43 3.19 -7.56 0.18
C PHE A 43 3.38 -9.02 0.59
N GLU A 44 4.37 -9.27 1.44
CA GLU A 44 4.62 -10.60 2.00
C GLU A 44 4.04 -10.65 3.41
N LYS A 45 2.97 -11.42 3.58
CA LYS A 45 2.23 -11.41 4.83
C LYS A 45 2.97 -12.04 6.01
N ASP A 46 3.77 -13.08 5.74
CA ASP A 46 4.46 -13.80 6.82
C ASP A 46 5.49 -12.92 7.53
N SER A 47 6.17 -12.06 6.80
CA SER A 47 7.16 -11.14 7.34
C SER A 47 6.62 -9.72 7.51
N GLU A 48 5.37 -9.48 7.12
CA GLU A 48 4.75 -8.15 7.11
C GLU A 48 5.66 -7.13 6.44
N THR A 49 6.11 -7.48 5.23
CA THR A 49 7.06 -6.67 4.47
C THR A 49 6.46 -6.26 3.13
N ILE A 50 6.56 -4.98 2.82
CA ILE A 50 6.24 -4.42 1.51
C ILE A 50 7.55 -4.35 0.73
N ARG A 51 7.57 -4.97 -0.46
CA ARG A 51 8.73 -4.89 -1.36
C ARG A 51 8.38 -3.98 -2.52
N VAL A 52 9.18 -2.97 -2.73
CA VAL A 52 9.02 -2.03 -3.84
C VAL A 52 10.05 -2.39 -4.91
N ASN A 53 9.59 -2.57 -6.15
CA ASN A 53 10.48 -2.90 -7.25
C ASN A 53 11.22 -1.66 -7.72
N ARG A 54 12.49 -1.58 -7.39
CA ARG A 54 13.33 -0.43 -7.75
C ARG A 54 13.38 -0.21 -9.26
N ARG A 55 13.34 -1.29 -10.05
CA ARG A 55 13.37 -1.17 -11.52
C ARG A 55 12.14 -0.47 -12.08
N ALA A 56 10.99 -0.61 -11.41
CA ALA A 56 9.78 0.09 -11.82
C ALA A 56 9.90 1.60 -11.62
N LEU A 57 10.75 2.04 -10.69
CA LEU A 57 10.94 3.46 -10.38
C LEU A 57 12.00 4.12 -11.27
N GLU A 58 12.99 3.35 -11.73
CA GLU A 58 14.19 3.90 -12.37
C GLU A 58 13.93 4.77 -13.59
N ASN A 59 12.95 4.42 -14.40
CA ASN A 59 12.68 5.14 -15.64
C ASN A 59 11.37 5.93 -15.61
N ASN A 60 10.86 6.18 -14.39
CA ASN A 60 9.59 6.87 -14.25
C ASN A 60 9.82 8.33 -13.86
N LYS A 61 9.25 9.26 -14.65
CA LYS A 61 9.39 10.69 -14.38
C LYS A 61 8.75 11.10 -13.06
N ASN A 62 7.73 10.35 -12.62
CA ASN A 62 7.02 10.62 -11.39
C ASN A 62 7.32 9.51 -10.38
N ALA A 63 8.60 9.15 -10.22
CA ALA A 63 9.00 8.04 -9.36
C ALA A 63 8.51 8.19 -7.92
N ALA A 64 8.53 9.41 -7.37
CA ALA A 64 8.06 9.63 -6.00
C ALA A 64 6.57 9.35 -5.86
N ASP A 65 5.76 9.77 -6.83
CA ASP A 65 4.32 9.49 -6.82
C ASP A 65 4.05 8.00 -7.00
N LEU A 66 4.78 7.35 -7.90
CA LEU A 66 4.64 5.91 -8.11
C LEU A 66 4.99 5.14 -6.85
N GLU A 67 6.07 5.52 -6.18
CA GLU A 67 6.48 4.89 -4.93
C GLU A 67 5.39 4.97 -3.86
N ARG A 68 4.77 6.16 -3.70
CA ARG A 68 3.66 6.34 -2.76
C ARG A 68 2.48 5.43 -3.10
N ILE A 69 2.16 5.35 -4.38
CA ILE A 69 1.05 4.52 -4.85
C ILE A 69 1.34 3.05 -4.56
N ILE A 70 2.55 2.58 -4.83
CA ILE A 70 2.94 1.21 -4.57
C ILE A 70 2.80 0.89 -3.07
N VAL A 71 3.37 1.72 -2.21
CA VAL A 71 3.31 1.48 -0.76
C VAL A 71 1.88 1.52 -0.26
N ALA A 72 1.07 2.48 -0.72
CA ALA A 72 -0.34 2.58 -0.33
C ALA A 72 -1.12 1.33 -0.75
N HIS A 73 -0.88 0.83 -1.97
CA HIS A 73 -1.56 -0.36 -2.48
C HIS A 73 -1.21 -1.59 -1.64
N GLU A 74 0.09 -1.77 -1.36
CA GLU A 74 0.52 -2.92 -0.56
C GLU A 74 0.06 -2.81 0.90
N LEU A 75 -0.03 -1.61 1.45
CA LEU A 75 -0.67 -1.42 2.75
C LEU A 75 -2.13 -1.85 2.73
N GLY A 76 -2.81 -1.64 1.61
CA GLY A 76 -4.18 -2.11 1.44
C GLY A 76 -4.27 -3.63 1.63
N HIS A 77 -3.31 -4.37 1.09
CA HIS A 77 -3.24 -5.82 1.30
C HIS A 77 -3.00 -6.15 2.78
N TYR A 78 -2.13 -5.40 3.44
CA TYR A 78 -1.88 -5.60 4.86
C TYR A 78 -3.16 -5.41 5.69
N PHE A 79 -3.86 -4.31 5.48
CA PHE A 79 -5.08 -4.03 6.25
C PHE A 79 -6.24 -4.94 5.88
N ALA A 80 -6.18 -5.60 4.73
CA ALA A 80 -7.20 -6.55 4.30
C ALA A 80 -7.05 -7.93 4.95
N LEU A 81 -5.92 -8.22 5.61
CA LEU A 81 -5.65 -9.56 6.16
C LEU A 81 -6.77 -10.05 7.08
N ASP A 82 -7.25 -9.18 7.95
CA ASP A 82 -8.28 -9.55 8.92
C ASP A 82 -9.68 -9.70 8.30
N LEU A 83 -9.86 -9.20 7.09
CA LEU A 83 -11.14 -9.28 6.39
C LEU A 83 -11.35 -10.62 5.70
N LYS A 84 -10.28 -11.39 5.53
CA LYS A 84 -10.31 -12.74 4.95
C LYS A 84 -11.02 -12.79 3.60
N LEU A 85 -10.71 -11.82 2.75
CA LEU A 85 -11.26 -11.73 1.40
C LEU A 85 -10.59 -12.76 0.49
N ASP A 86 -11.28 -13.16 -0.58
CA ASP A 86 -10.62 -13.95 -1.60
C ASP A 86 -9.64 -13.05 -2.37
N ARG A 87 -8.80 -13.68 -3.21
CA ARG A 87 -7.72 -12.97 -3.90
C ARG A 87 -8.22 -11.80 -4.75
N LYS A 88 -9.32 -12.02 -5.47
CA LYS A 88 -9.89 -11.00 -6.35
C LYS A 88 -10.42 -9.81 -5.55
N ASP A 89 -11.17 -10.09 -4.50
CA ASP A 89 -11.77 -9.05 -3.67
C ASP A 89 -10.70 -8.30 -2.89
N GLU A 90 -9.65 -8.99 -2.45
CA GLU A 90 -8.54 -8.34 -1.76
C GLU A 90 -7.80 -7.37 -2.67
N GLU A 91 -7.61 -7.75 -3.95
CA GLU A 91 -6.96 -6.87 -4.91
C GLU A 91 -7.79 -5.61 -5.17
N VAL A 92 -9.11 -5.77 -5.32
CA VAL A 92 -10.01 -4.63 -5.47
C VAL A 92 -9.95 -3.74 -4.23
N PHE A 93 -9.99 -4.35 -3.06
CA PHE A 93 -9.92 -3.63 -1.79
C PHE A 93 -8.62 -2.82 -1.68
N ALA A 94 -7.48 -3.45 -1.98
CA ALA A 94 -6.18 -2.79 -1.89
C ALA A 94 -6.10 -1.59 -2.84
N ARG A 95 -6.65 -1.72 -4.03
CA ARG A 95 -6.70 -0.64 -5.00
C ARG A 95 -7.55 0.52 -4.50
N GLU A 96 -8.73 0.22 -3.99
CA GLU A 96 -9.63 1.24 -3.45
C GLU A 96 -9.03 1.91 -2.21
N PHE A 97 -8.37 1.13 -1.36
CA PHE A 97 -7.67 1.67 -0.18
C PHE A 97 -6.63 2.71 -0.60
N ALA A 98 -5.81 2.38 -1.60
CA ALA A 98 -4.78 3.30 -2.08
C ALA A 98 -5.38 4.59 -2.62
N VAL A 99 -6.45 4.48 -3.40
CA VAL A 99 -7.15 5.65 -3.95
C VAL A 99 -7.67 6.55 -2.82
N GLU A 100 -8.33 5.95 -1.83
CA GLU A 100 -8.90 6.70 -0.72
C GLU A 100 -7.80 7.34 0.15
N LEU A 101 -6.73 6.58 0.43
CA LEU A 101 -5.64 7.07 1.26
C LEU A 101 -4.94 8.28 0.64
N LEU A 102 -4.71 8.22 -0.66
CA LEU A 102 -3.97 9.25 -1.37
C LEU A 102 -4.84 10.36 -1.93
N ARG A 103 -6.15 10.29 -1.69
CA ARG A 103 -7.06 11.33 -2.15
C ARG A 103 -6.71 12.66 -1.50
N LYS A 104 -6.59 13.68 -2.33
CA LYS A 104 -6.33 15.03 -1.81
C LYS A 104 -7.65 15.65 -1.41
N ASP A 105 -7.71 16.16 -0.19
CA ASP A 105 -8.87 16.93 0.27
C ASP A 105 -8.78 18.32 -0.33
N GLU A 106 -9.89 18.80 -0.80
CA GLU A 106 -9.98 20.15 -1.36
C GLU A 106 -10.64 21.10 -0.37
#